data_ae0c2efdb33f0139c74d5323c7142554
#
_entry.id   ae0c2efdb33f0139c74d5323c7142554
#
_cell.length_a   1.000
_cell.length_b   1.000
_cell.length_c   1.000
_cell.angle_alpha   90.00
_cell.angle_beta   90.00
_cell.angle_gamma   90.00
#
_symmetry.space_group_name_H-M   'P 1'
#
loop_
_entity.id
_entity.type
_entity.pdbx_description
1 polymer ?
#
loop_
_entity_poly.entity_id
_entity_poly.type
_entity_poly.pdbx_seq_one_letter_code
_entity_poly.pdbx_strand_id
1 'polypeptide(L)'
;MKRFVLAVSVAALALTACDEAGSGGSGGMVVGFSQIGSESGWRTAETNAARTAAKQRGVDLRISDAQQRQENQIKAIRAFIAQGVDGILLAPVVATGWDQVLREAKTANIPVILLDRQIETQDPGLYLSSVTSDQVLEGRMAGDWLVKEVGGRDCSVVELQGTVGSSPAIARKKGFDEAVAKAANVKVVRSQSGDFTRSKAKEVMESAIKSVGGTTICAVYAHNDDMMIGAIQALKEAGLRPGKDVLTVSIDAVPDIFKAMAEGDANATVELTPEMAAPALDMLAAYKKDGKAPPKWQQTPTKLYLQDTAAAE
;
A
#
# COMPACT_ATOMS: atom_id res chain seq x y z
N MET A 1 90.48 44.00 -8.40
CA MET A 1 89.93 42.90 -7.60
C MET A 1 88.55 43.38 -7.08
N LYS A 2 87.45 43.01 -7.74
CA LYS A 2 86.07 43.41 -7.38
C LYS A 2 85.42 42.26 -6.64
N ARG A 3 85.05 42.47 -5.39
CA ARG A 3 84.33 41.51 -4.56
C ARG A 3 82.85 41.65 -4.83
N PHE A 4 82.23 40.59 -5.33
CA PHE A 4 80.79 40.46 -5.43
C PHE A 4 80.23 39.96 -4.13
N VAL A 5 79.32 40.71 -3.52
CA VAL A 5 78.53 40.26 -2.36
C VAL A 5 77.24 39.72 -2.86
N LEU A 6 77.00 38.44 -2.58
CA LEU A 6 75.73 37.74 -2.95
C LEU A 6 74.74 37.92 -1.81
N ALA A 7 73.67 38.66 -2.07
CA ALA A 7 72.55 38.80 -1.13
C ALA A 7 71.60 37.59 -1.27
N VAL A 8 71.46 36.78 -0.25
CA VAL A 8 70.53 35.68 -0.16
C VAL A 8 69.19 36.22 0.41
N SER A 9 68.17 36.31 -0.44
CA SER A 9 66.79 36.66 -0.02
C SER A 9 66.07 35.41 0.48
N VAL A 10 65.76 35.32 1.77
CA VAL A 10 64.91 34.29 2.37
C VAL A 10 63.47 34.67 2.11
N ALA A 11 62.81 33.95 1.21
CA ALA A 11 61.38 34.05 1.01
C ALA A 11 60.66 33.24 2.11
N ALA A 12 59.95 33.91 3.00
CA ALA A 12 59.06 33.31 3.97
C ALA A 12 57.82 32.83 3.26
N LEU A 13 57.66 31.48 3.14
CA LEU A 13 56.36 30.87 2.73
C LEU A 13 55.37 31.02 3.89
N ALA A 14 54.39 31.90 3.74
CA ALA A 14 53.21 31.90 4.57
C ALA A 14 52.34 30.68 4.18
N LEU A 15 52.30 29.67 5.03
CA LEU A 15 51.28 28.60 4.98
C LEU A 15 49.94 29.20 5.36
N THR A 16 49.14 29.56 4.35
CA THR A 16 47.72 29.78 4.57
C THR A 16 47.09 28.41 4.84
N ALA A 17 46.75 28.16 6.10
CA ALA A 17 45.85 27.09 6.48
C ALA A 17 44.51 27.36 5.77
N CYS A 18 44.20 26.56 4.75
CA CYS A 18 42.85 26.44 4.27
C CYS A 18 42.01 25.83 5.41
N ASP A 19 41.31 26.71 6.08
CA ASP A 19 40.18 26.30 6.90
C ASP A 19 39.23 25.55 5.93
N GLU A 20 39.22 24.21 5.99
CA GLU A 20 38.17 23.41 5.42
C GLU A 20 36.90 23.79 6.19
N ALA A 21 36.26 24.84 5.75
CA ALA A 21 34.85 25.07 6.03
C ALA A 21 34.15 23.82 5.55
N GLY A 22 33.87 22.91 6.47
CA GLY A 22 33.05 21.76 6.23
C GLY A 22 31.79 22.24 5.50
N SER A 23 31.74 21.95 4.21
CA SER A 23 30.49 22.04 3.47
C SER A 23 29.56 21.02 4.09
N GLY A 24 28.89 21.43 5.17
CA GLY A 24 27.67 20.82 5.63
C GLY A 24 26.67 20.96 4.47
N GLY A 25 26.83 20.08 3.49
CA GLY A 25 25.82 19.91 2.47
C GLY A 25 24.53 19.63 3.22
N SER A 26 23.56 20.52 3.11
CA SER A 26 22.17 20.26 3.43
C SER A 26 21.64 19.23 2.44
N GLY A 27 22.29 18.07 2.39
CA GLY A 27 21.79 16.91 1.68
C GLY A 27 20.50 16.48 2.37
N GLY A 28 19.36 16.67 1.73
CA GLY A 28 18.10 16.18 2.23
C GLY A 28 18.19 14.68 2.54
N MET A 29 17.32 14.19 3.41
CA MET A 29 17.23 12.77 3.74
C MET A 29 16.99 11.95 2.46
N VAL A 30 17.73 10.84 2.29
CA VAL A 30 17.58 9.92 1.17
C VAL A 30 16.79 8.71 1.65
N VAL A 31 15.66 8.42 1.01
CA VAL A 31 14.78 7.31 1.39
C VAL A 31 14.52 6.39 0.19
N GLY A 32 14.73 5.08 0.40
CA GLY A 32 14.32 4.07 -0.57
C GLY A 32 12.84 3.71 -0.39
N PHE A 33 12.09 3.58 -1.46
CA PHE A 33 10.73 3.03 -1.43
C PHE A 33 10.64 1.79 -2.30
N SER A 34 10.53 0.61 -1.66
CA SER A 34 10.25 -0.65 -2.34
C SER A 34 8.74 -0.81 -2.51
N GLN A 35 8.25 -0.38 -3.68
CA GLN A 35 6.84 -0.44 -4.05
C GLN A 35 6.51 -1.81 -4.67
N ILE A 36 5.27 -2.29 -4.48
CA ILE A 36 4.79 -3.56 -5.03
C ILE A 36 4.77 -3.56 -6.54
N GLY A 37 4.20 -2.51 -7.13
CA GLY A 37 3.95 -2.39 -8.57
C GLY A 37 3.08 -1.18 -8.89
N SER A 38 2.33 -1.30 -9.96
CA SER A 38 1.32 -0.35 -10.41
C SER A 38 0.05 -1.10 -10.86
N GLU A 39 -0.28 -2.17 -10.13
CA GLU A 39 -1.32 -3.14 -10.47
C GLU A 39 -2.75 -2.58 -10.36
N SER A 40 -2.94 -1.48 -9.64
CA SER A 40 -4.24 -0.87 -9.39
C SER A 40 -4.17 0.66 -9.45
N GLY A 41 -5.33 1.29 -9.60
CA GLY A 41 -5.48 2.74 -9.52
C GLY A 41 -5.07 3.27 -8.13
N TRP A 42 -5.44 2.55 -7.07
CA TRP A 42 -5.05 2.87 -5.70
C TRP A 42 -3.53 2.84 -5.51
N ARG A 43 -2.86 1.78 -6.00
CA ARG A 43 -1.40 1.65 -5.89
C ARG A 43 -0.65 2.78 -6.61
N THR A 44 -1.17 3.19 -7.76
CA THR A 44 -0.65 4.35 -8.50
C THR A 44 -0.83 5.64 -7.70
N ALA A 45 -1.98 5.82 -7.04
CA ALA A 45 -2.24 6.97 -6.17
C ALA A 45 -1.28 7.01 -4.97
N GLU A 46 -1.02 5.87 -4.30
CA GLU A 46 -0.05 5.78 -3.20
C GLU A 46 1.37 6.17 -3.65
N THR A 47 1.80 5.69 -4.81
CA THR A 47 3.11 6.07 -5.38
C THR A 47 3.21 7.58 -5.63
N ASN A 48 2.15 8.19 -6.15
CA ASN A 48 2.10 9.62 -6.42
C ASN A 48 2.04 10.45 -5.12
N ALA A 49 1.29 9.98 -4.13
CA ALA A 49 1.25 10.56 -2.79
C ALA A 49 2.64 10.53 -2.14
N ALA A 50 3.35 9.41 -2.26
CA ALA A 50 4.72 9.28 -1.74
C ALA A 50 5.69 10.26 -2.41
N ARG A 51 5.63 10.43 -3.74
CA ARG A 51 6.44 11.43 -4.46
C ARG A 51 6.12 12.85 -4.01
N THR A 52 4.84 13.17 -3.86
CA THR A 52 4.37 14.48 -3.40
C THR A 52 4.85 14.76 -1.98
N ALA A 53 4.67 13.82 -1.06
CA ALA A 53 5.10 13.93 0.33
C ALA A 53 6.61 14.13 0.45
N ALA A 54 7.39 13.38 -0.32
CA ALA A 54 8.85 13.50 -0.34
C ALA A 54 9.30 14.87 -0.87
N LYS A 55 8.72 15.34 -1.98
CA LYS A 55 9.02 16.68 -2.55
C LYS A 55 8.74 17.79 -1.52
N GLN A 56 7.61 17.74 -0.84
CA GLN A 56 7.23 18.73 0.18
C GLN A 56 8.19 18.77 1.37
N ARG A 57 8.89 17.67 1.65
CA ARG A 57 9.82 17.51 2.77
C ARG A 57 11.30 17.63 2.38
N GLY A 58 11.59 17.88 1.10
CA GLY A 58 12.96 17.92 0.60
C GLY A 58 13.69 16.57 0.71
N VAL A 59 12.95 15.45 0.61
CA VAL A 59 13.47 14.08 0.66
C VAL A 59 13.80 13.59 -0.74
N ASP A 60 15.00 13.06 -0.95
CA ASP A 60 15.38 12.29 -2.15
C ASP A 60 14.73 10.88 -2.05
N LEU A 61 13.58 10.70 -2.68
CA LEU A 61 12.82 9.44 -2.66
C LEU A 61 13.18 8.57 -3.87
N ARG A 62 13.86 7.47 -3.62
CA ARG A 62 14.27 6.48 -4.64
C ARG A 62 13.27 5.34 -4.67
N ILE A 63 12.44 5.27 -5.71
CA ILE A 63 11.37 4.26 -5.84
C ILE A 63 11.85 3.11 -6.71
N SER A 64 11.64 1.87 -6.23
CA SER A 64 11.81 0.63 -6.99
C SER A 64 10.46 -0.06 -7.14
N ASP A 65 9.99 -0.22 -8.37
CA ASP A 65 8.80 -1.01 -8.71
C ASP A 65 9.16 -2.49 -8.80
N ALA A 66 8.53 -3.31 -7.97
CA ALA A 66 8.82 -4.73 -7.88
C ALA A 66 8.03 -5.59 -8.87
N GLN A 67 7.09 -5.01 -9.63
CA GLN A 67 6.25 -5.75 -10.57
C GLN A 67 5.55 -6.96 -9.92
N GLN A 68 5.03 -6.73 -8.70
CA GLN A 68 4.35 -7.73 -7.87
C GLN A 68 5.22 -8.96 -7.49
N ARG A 69 6.55 -8.83 -7.49
CA ARG A 69 7.48 -9.93 -7.20
C ARG A 69 8.30 -9.63 -5.95
N GLN A 70 8.14 -10.48 -4.92
CA GLN A 70 8.87 -10.32 -3.67
C GLN A 70 10.39 -10.33 -3.85
N GLU A 71 10.91 -11.18 -4.74
CA GLU A 71 12.35 -11.22 -5.01
C GLU A 71 12.90 -9.90 -5.55
N ASN A 72 12.10 -9.13 -6.29
CA ASN A 72 12.50 -7.81 -6.76
C ASN A 72 12.53 -6.80 -5.59
N GLN A 73 11.58 -6.91 -4.64
CA GLN A 73 11.61 -6.08 -3.43
C GLN A 73 12.83 -6.39 -2.56
N ILE A 74 13.17 -7.67 -2.38
CA ILE A 74 14.37 -8.08 -1.64
C ILE A 74 15.64 -7.53 -2.30
N LYS A 75 15.74 -7.58 -3.64
CA LYS A 75 16.85 -6.98 -4.38
C LYS A 75 16.90 -5.46 -4.21
N ALA A 76 15.75 -4.79 -4.25
CA ALA A 76 15.65 -3.34 -4.06
C ALA A 76 16.10 -2.93 -2.65
N ILE A 77 15.65 -3.63 -1.61
CA ILE A 77 16.07 -3.36 -0.22
C ILE A 77 17.59 -3.50 -0.09
N ARG A 78 18.21 -4.56 -0.63
CA ARG A 78 19.67 -4.74 -0.62
C ARG A 78 20.39 -3.62 -1.39
N ALA A 79 19.83 -3.17 -2.50
CA ALA A 79 20.39 -2.04 -3.25
C ALA A 79 20.33 -0.74 -2.44
N PHE A 80 19.22 -0.48 -1.71
CA PHE A 80 19.10 0.67 -0.81
C PHE A 80 20.08 0.59 0.36
N ILE A 81 20.29 -0.62 0.93
CA ILE A 81 21.29 -0.85 1.97
C ILE A 81 22.70 -0.51 1.44
N ALA A 82 23.05 -1.01 0.25
CA ALA A 82 24.35 -0.74 -0.37
C ALA A 82 24.55 0.75 -0.72
N GLN A 83 23.48 1.49 -0.98
CA GLN A 83 23.49 2.93 -1.23
C GLN A 83 23.57 3.76 0.06
N GLY A 84 23.43 3.14 1.24
CA GLY A 84 23.44 3.85 2.51
C GLY A 84 22.30 4.85 2.68
N VAL A 85 21.08 4.50 2.23
CA VAL A 85 19.92 5.38 2.41
C VAL A 85 19.59 5.62 3.89
N ASP A 86 18.96 6.74 4.20
CA ASP A 86 18.62 7.11 5.59
C ASP A 86 17.42 6.33 6.16
N GLY A 87 16.64 5.69 5.30
CA GLY A 87 15.49 4.87 5.68
C GLY A 87 14.87 4.18 4.48
N ILE A 88 14.05 3.18 4.74
CA ILE A 88 13.34 2.42 3.70
C ILE A 88 11.84 2.41 4.02
N LEU A 89 11.03 2.75 3.02
CA LEU A 89 9.59 2.48 2.98
C LEU A 89 9.39 1.16 2.24
N LEU A 90 8.55 0.28 2.77
CA LEU A 90 8.26 -1.03 2.20
C LEU A 90 6.76 -1.29 2.19
N ALA A 91 6.18 -1.44 1.00
CA ALA A 91 4.85 -2.01 0.81
C ALA A 91 5.02 -3.49 0.41
N PRO A 92 4.92 -4.47 1.33
CA PRO A 92 5.31 -5.85 1.03
C PRO A 92 4.30 -6.57 0.13
N VAL A 93 4.77 -7.31 -0.89
CA VAL A 93 3.90 -8.09 -1.80
C VAL A 93 3.14 -9.16 -1.02
N VAL A 94 3.82 -9.91 -0.16
CA VAL A 94 3.26 -10.97 0.71
C VAL A 94 3.68 -10.74 2.16
N ALA A 95 3.01 -11.41 3.10
CA ALA A 95 3.26 -11.20 4.52
C ALA A 95 4.54 -11.88 5.03
N THR A 96 5.01 -12.95 4.41
CA THR A 96 6.10 -13.80 4.92
C THR A 96 7.40 -13.65 4.12
N GLY A 97 8.53 -14.16 4.68
CA GLY A 97 9.81 -14.24 3.97
C GLY A 97 10.70 -13.00 4.05
N TRP A 98 10.44 -12.08 4.96
CA TRP A 98 11.13 -10.79 5.07
C TRP A 98 12.28 -10.77 6.07
N ASP A 99 12.28 -11.66 7.06
CA ASP A 99 13.16 -11.61 8.22
C ASP A 99 14.64 -11.45 7.87
N GLN A 100 15.12 -12.16 6.85
CA GLN A 100 16.52 -12.11 6.47
C GLN A 100 16.93 -10.71 5.98
N VAL A 101 16.23 -10.18 4.97
CA VAL A 101 16.60 -8.88 4.37
C VAL A 101 16.36 -7.70 5.34
N LEU A 102 15.37 -7.83 6.23
CA LEU A 102 15.14 -6.82 7.26
C LEU A 102 16.20 -6.87 8.36
N ARG A 103 16.78 -8.05 8.69
CA ARG A 103 17.98 -8.13 9.55
C ARG A 103 19.20 -7.49 8.88
N GLU A 104 19.36 -7.63 7.56
CA GLU A 104 20.41 -6.95 6.81
C GLU A 104 20.26 -5.42 6.94
N ALA A 105 19.05 -4.87 6.77
CA ALA A 105 18.76 -3.44 6.95
C ALA A 105 19.04 -2.98 8.40
N LYS A 106 18.59 -3.76 9.40
CA LYS A 106 18.80 -3.49 10.83
C LYS A 106 20.30 -3.47 11.17
N THR A 107 21.09 -4.41 10.64
CA THR A 107 22.54 -4.47 10.83
C THR A 107 23.26 -3.26 10.22
N ALA A 108 22.73 -2.74 9.12
CA ALA A 108 23.22 -1.51 8.47
C ALA A 108 22.71 -0.23 9.16
N ASN A 109 21.95 -0.34 10.26
CA ASN A 109 21.29 0.76 10.96
C ASN A 109 20.35 1.58 10.07
N ILE A 110 19.70 0.95 9.09
CA ILE A 110 18.72 1.57 8.20
C ILE A 110 17.31 1.20 8.68
N PRO A 111 16.54 2.16 9.22
CA PRO A 111 15.18 1.91 9.69
C PRO A 111 14.23 1.62 8.52
N VAL A 112 13.32 0.67 8.73
CA VAL A 112 12.29 0.31 7.75
C VAL A 112 10.92 0.67 8.32
N ILE A 113 10.09 1.35 7.53
CA ILE A 113 8.66 1.57 7.84
C ILE A 113 7.83 0.85 6.79
N LEU A 114 6.85 0.07 7.27
CA LEU A 114 5.89 -0.62 6.42
C LEU A 114 4.78 0.35 6.01
N LEU A 115 4.37 0.31 4.74
CA LEU A 115 3.24 1.07 4.21
C LEU A 115 2.16 0.10 3.73
N ASP A 116 0.89 0.46 3.98
CA ASP A 116 -0.29 -0.26 3.52
C ASP A 116 -0.37 -1.71 4.02
N ARG A 117 0.68 -2.51 3.85
CA ARG A 117 0.71 -3.93 4.15
C ARG A 117 1.63 -4.26 5.33
N GLN A 118 1.27 -5.30 6.06
CA GLN A 118 2.04 -5.80 7.19
C GLN A 118 2.81 -7.08 6.82
N ILE A 119 3.77 -7.44 7.67
CA ILE A 119 4.53 -8.67 7.57
C ILE A 119 4.28 -9.54 8.81
N GLU A 120 4.43 -10.84 8.62
CA GLU A 120 4.48 -11.84 9.70
C GLU A 120 5.94 -12.05 10.09
N THR A 121 6.29 -11.74 11.32
CA THR A 121 7.63 -11.96 11.89
C THR A 121 7.55 -12.24 13.37
N GLN A 122 8.49 -13.05 13.90
CA GLN A 122 8.65 -13.29 15.33
C GLN A 122 9.52 -12.21 16.00
N ASP A 123 10.25 -11.40 15.23
CA ASP A 123 11.05 -10.28 15.73
C ASP A 123 10.43 -8.94 15.34
N PRO A 124 9.60 -8.34 16.21
CA PRO A 124 8.99 -7.04 15.92
C PRO A 124 10.03 -5.91 15.81
N GLY A 125 11.28 -6.13 16.20
CA GLY A 125 12.38 -5.17 16.05
C GLY A 125 12.96 -5.09 14.63
N LEU A 126 12.46 -5.83 13.66
CA LEU A 126 12.94 -5.82 12.28
C LEU A 126 12.44 -4.63 11.46
N TYR A 127 11.40 -3.96 11.90
CA TYR A 127 10.92 -2.73 11.29
C TYR A 127 10.61 -1.69 12.38
N LEU A 128 10.71 -0.42 12.05
CA LEU A 128 10.54 0.67 13.00
C LEU A 128 9.06 0.90 13.35
N SER A 129 8.23 1.01 12.33
CA SER A 129 6.79 1.29 12.44
C SER A 129 6.04 0.75 11.22
N SER A 130 4.73 0.75 11.27
CA SER A 130 3.85 0.57 10.11
C SER A 130 2.80 1.67 10.04
N VAL A 131 2.50 2.14 8.83
CA VAL A 131 1.38 3.06 8.53
C VAL A 131 0.41 2.30 7.65
N THR A 132 -0.73 1.92 8.19
CA THR A 132 -1.76 1.13 7.50
C THR A 132 -3.10 1.23 8.23
N SER A 133 -4.19 0.88 7.55
CA SER A 133 -5.53 0.76 8.12
C SER A 133 -5.70 -0.52 8.96
N ASP A 134 -6.83 -0.65 9.63
CA ASP A 134 -7.31 -1.91 10.17
C ASP A 134 -8.03 -2.71 9.06
N GLN A 135 -7.27 -3.55 8.37
CA GLN A 135 -7.76 -4.34 7.24
C GLN A 135 -8.81 -5.40 7.64
N VAL A 136 -8.82 -5.84 8.93
CA VAL A 136 -9.90 -6.71 9.44
C VAL A 136 -11.19 -5.89 9.59
N LEU A 137 -11.09 -4.67 10.10
CA LEU A 137 -12.22 -3.75 10.20
C LEU A 137 -12.81 -3.43 8.82
N GLU A 138 -11.97 -3.20 7.80
CA GLU A 138 -12.42 -2.96 6.42
C GLU A 138 -13.30 -4.11 5.90
N GLY A 139 -12.81 -5.35 6.01
CA GLY A 139 -13.55 -6.53 5.62
C GLY A 139 -14.86 -6.71 6.42
N ARG A 140 -14.81 -6.42 7.74
CA ARG A 140 -15.99 -6.46 8.61
C ARG A 140 -17.03 -5.42 8.22
N MET A 141 -16.62 -4.18 7.93
CA MET A 141 -17.54 -3.12 7.48
C MET A 141 -18.24 -3.50 6.18
N ALA A 142 -17.52 -4.09 5.22
CA ALA A 142 -18.09 -4.59 3.97
C ALA A 142 -19.10 -5.71 4.22
N GLY A 143 -18.78 -6.67 5.09
CA GLY A 143 -19.65 -7.78 5.44
C GLY A 143 -20.88 -7.35 6.24
N ASP A 144 -20.72 -6.50 7.24
CA ASP A 144 -21.84 -5.99 8.06
C ASP A 144 -22.83 -5.17 7.19
N TRP A 145 -22.32 -4.36 6.24
CA TRP A 145 -23.15 -3.69 5.25
C TRP A 145 -23.91 -4.69 4.40
N LEU A 146 -23.24 -5.70 3.85
CA LEU A 146 -23.90 -6.69 2.98
C LEU A 146 -24.99 -7.45 3.72
N VAL A 147 -24.72 -7.92 4.94
CA VAL A 147 -25.72 -8.62 5.77
C VAL A 147 -26.96 -7.75 6.01
N LYS A 148 -26.77 -6.46 6.27
CA LYS A 148 -27.86 -5.50 6.45
C LYS A 148 -28.68 -5.33 5.17
N GLU A 149 -28.04 -5.15 4.01
CA GLU A 149 -28.73 -4.95 2.72
C GLU A 149 -29.48 -6.21 2.24
N VAL A 150 -28.91 -7.38 2.49
CA VAL A 150 -29.55 -8.67 2.17
C VAL A 150 -30.78 -8.89 3.05
N GLY A 151 -30.71 -8.50 4.32
CA GLY A 151 -31.78 -8.77 5.29
C GLY A 151 -32.05 -10.27 5.44
N GLY A 152 -33.31 -10.67 5.37
CA GLY A 152 -33.74 -12.08 5.51
C GLY A 152 -33.69 -12.91 4.22
N ARG A 153 -33.23 -12.36 3.09
CA ARG A 153 -33.18 -13.06 1.79
C ARG A 153 -31.99 -14.01 1.71
N ASP A 154 -32.15 -15.19 1.12
CA ASP A 154 -31.00 -16.03 0.79
C ASP A 154 -30.05 -15.32 -0.19
N CYS A 155 -28.76 -15.38 0.07
CA CYS A 155 -27.76 -14.69 -0.73
C CYS A 155 -26.50 -15.53 -0.97
N SER A 156 -26.24 -15.82 -2.24
CA SER A 156 -25.01 -16.43 -2.71
C SER A 156 -24.00 -15.35 -3.09
N VAL A 157 -22.89 -15.29 -2.37
CA VAL A 157 -21.83 -14.29 -2.53
C VAL A 157 -20.67 -14.87 -3.33
N VAL A 158 -20.18 -14.12 -4.32
CA VAL A 158 -18.87 -14.34 -4.96
C VAL A 158 -17.85 -13.40 -4.31
N GLU A 159 -16.78 -13.96 -3.78
CA GLU A 159 -15.64 -13.21 -3.20
C GLU A 159 -14.47 -13.19 -4.18
N LEU A 160 -13.99 -11.98 -4.48
CA LEU A 160 -12.78 -11.73 -5.26
C LEU A 160 -11.66 -11.31 -4.31
N GLN A 161 -10.75 -12.22 -4.01
CA GLN A 161 -9.65 -11.97 -3.11
C GLN A 161 -8.50 -11.23 -3.79
N GLY A 162 -7.72 -10.50 -3.00
CA GLY A 162 -6.45 -9.92 -3.45
C GLY A 162 -5.35 -10.95 -3.69
N THR A 163 -4.11 -10.47 -3.78
CA THR A 163 -2.92 -11.31 -3.97
C THR A 163 -2.78 -12.32 -2.83
N VAL A 164 -2.64 -13.58 -3.20
CA VAL A 164 -2.51 -14.69 -2.24
C VAL A 164 -1.31 -14.48 -1.32
N GLY A 165 -1.52 -14.63 -0.01
CA GLY A 165 -0.47 -14.44 1.00
C GLY A 165 -0.18 -12.98 1.38
N SER A 166 -0.86 -12.00 0.79
CA SER A 166 -0.77 -10.60 1.22
C SER A 166 -1.59 -10.34 2.49
N SER A 167 -1.11 -9.44 3.37
CA SER A 167 -1.82 -9.12 4.61
C SER A 167 -3.23 -8.59 4.38
N PRO A 168 -3.52 -7.71 3.40
CA PRO A 168 -4.89 -7.25 3.17
C PRO A 168 -5.81 -8.37 2.67
N ALA A 169 -5.35 -9.29 1.82
CA ALA A 169 -6.18 -10.40 1.38
C ALA A 169 -6.59 -11.31 2.56
N ILE A 170 -5.64 -11.61 3.45
CA ILE A 170 -5.88 -12.44 4.64
C ILE A 170 -6.83 -11.72 5.62
N ALA A 171 -6.54 -10.45 5.92
CA ALA A 171 -7.26 -9.70 6.94
C ALA A 171 -8.68 -9.28 6.49
N ARG A 172 -8.84 -8.83 5.24
CA ARG A 172 -10.14 -8.46 4.66
C ARG A 172 -11.06 -9.66 4.56
N LYS A 173 -10.52 -10.83 4.14
CA LYS A 173 -11.27 -12.09 4.17
C LYS A 173 -11.73 -12.43 5.58
N LYS A 174 -10.82 -12.40 6.56
CA LYS A 174 -11.16 -12.69 7.95
C LYS A 174 -12.29 -11.80 8.46
N GLY A 175 -12.18 -10.49 8.27
CA GLY A 175 -13.20 -9.54 8.72
C GLY A 175 -14.56 -9.75 8.05
N PHE A 176 -14.58 -10.02 6.76
CA PHE A 176 -15.80 -10.33 6.01
C PHE A 176 -16.43 -11.65 6.48
N ASP A 177 -15.65 -12.73 6.60
CA ASP A 177 -16.13 -14.03 7.08
C ASP A 177 -16.75 -13.92 8.49
N GLU A 178 -16.11 -13.16 9.41
CA GLU A 178 -16.64 -12.90 10.76
C GLU A 178 -17.98 -12.16 10.75
N ALA A 179 -18.20 -11.27 9.79
CA ALA A 179 -19.45 -10.54 9.64
C ALA A 179 -20.56 -11.44 9.09
N VAL A 180 -20.30 -12.11 7.96
CA VAL A 180 -21.32 -12.93 7.29
C VAL A 180 -21.67 -14.20 8.06
N ALA A 181 -20.77 -14.73 8.90
CA ALA A 181 -21.05 -15.87 9.77
C ALA A 181 -22.23 -15.64 10.74
N LYS A 182 -22.61 -14.38 10.99
CA LYS A 182 -23.75 -14.00 11.82
C LYS A 182 -25.10 -14.16 11.11
N ALA A 183 -25.10 -14.37 9.78
CA ALA A 183 -26.28 -14.44 8.92
C ALA A 183 -26.32 -15.75 8.14
N ALA A 184 -27.06 -16.75 8.61
CA ALA A 184 -27.11 -18.09 8.02
C ALA A 184 -27.60 -18.13 6.56
N ASN A 185 -28.31 -17.10 6.13
CA ASN A 185 -28.84 -16.91 4.78
C ASN A 185 -27.82 -16.26 3.81
N VAL A 186 -26.65 -15.80 4.27
CA VAL A 186 -25.56 -15.27 3.43
C VAL A 186 -24.45 -16.29 3.32
N LYS A 187 -24.14 -16.73 2.10
CA LYS A 187 -23.15 -17.80 1.87
C LYS A 187 -22.14 -17.41 0.80
N VAL A 188 -20.87 -17.43 1.12
CA VAL A 188 -19.79 -17.33 0.12
C VAL A 188 -19.73 -18.66 -0.64
N VAL A 189 -20.26 -18.68 -1.86
CA VAL A 189 -20.35 -19.87 -2.73
C VAL A 189 -19.14 -20.05 -3.62
N ARG A 190 -18.39 -18.96 -3.85
CA ARG A 190 -17.12 -18.97 -4.57
C ARG A 190 -16.20 -17.88 -4.02
N SER A 191 -14.95 -18.27 -3.80
CA SER A 191 -13.89 -17.36 -3.35
C SER A 191 -12.62 -17.65 -4.14
N GLN A 192 -12.09 -16.64 -4.86
CA GLN A 192 -10.92 -16.82 -5.73
C GLN A 192 -10.13 -15.52 -5.85
N SER A 193 -8.80 -15.62 -5.98
CA SER A 193 -7.94 -14.45 -6.16
C SER A 193 -8.12 -13.82 -7.55
N GLY A 194 -8.33 -12.50 -7.55
CA GLY A 194 -8.26 -11.59 -8.69
C GLY A 194 -7.00 -10.72 -8.66
N ASP A 195 -6.06 -11.00 -7.74
CA ASP A 195 -4.73 -10.40 -7.65
C ASP A 195 -4.73 -8.86 -7.56
N PHE A 196 -5.79 -8.25 -7.03
CA PHE A 196 -6.02 -6.81 -6.99
C PHE A 196 -6.07 -6.14 -8.37
N THR A 197 -6.24 -6.89 -9.47
CA THR A 197 -6.26 -6.34 -10.83
C THR A 197 -7.65 -6.45 -11.48
N ARG A 198 -8.00 -5.46 -12.31
CA ARG A 198 -9.28 -5.45 -13.06
C ARG A 198 -9.41 -6.64 -14.00
N SER A 199 -8.36 -6.91 -14.79
CA SER A 199 -8.39 -7.96 -15.81
C SER A 199 -8.57 -9.34 -15.20
N LYS A 200 -7.81 -9.66 -14.14
CA LYS A 200 -7.90 -10.96 -13.47
C LYS A 200 -9.24 -11.15 -12.77
N ALA A 201 -9.73 -10.10 -12.09
CA ALA A 201 -11.03 -10.13 -11.45
C ALA A 201 -12.18 -10.33 -12.47
N LYS A 202 -12.10 -9.70 -13.64
CA LYS A 202 -13.06 -9.93 -14.74
C LYS A 202 -13.09 -11.39 -15.15
N GLU A 203 -11.94 -12.01 -15.44
CA GLU A 203 -11.81 -13.44 -15.78
C GLU A 203 -12.40 -14.36 -14.70
N VAL A 204 -12.08 -14.07 -13.42
CA VAL A 204 -12.60 -14.84 -12.29
C VAL A 204 -14.12 -14.70 -12.18
N MET A 205 -14.65 -13.48 -12.35
CA MET A 205 -16.08 -13.23 -12.30
C MET A 205 -16.84 -13.90 -13.46
N GLU A 206 -16.32 -13.84 -14.68
CA GLU A 206 -16.87 -14.58 -15.84
C GLU A 206 -16.94 -16.09 -15.55
N SER A 207 -15.88 -16.65 -14.95
CA SER A 207 -15.86 -18.06 -14.53
C SER A 207 -16.88 -18.35 -13.43
N ALA A 208 -17.05 -17.44 -12.48
CA ALA A 208 -18.05 -17.55 -11.41
C ALA A 208 -19.49 -17.54 -11.97
N ILE A 209 -19.79 -16.62 -12.87
CA ILE A 209 -21.10 -16.52 -13.55
C ILE A 209 -21.46 -17.84 -14.25
N LYS A 210 -20.48 -18.44 -14.94
CA LYS A 210 -20.68 -19.71 -15.67
C LYS A 210 -20.88 -20.90 -14.72
N SER A 211 -20.17 -20.94 -13.59
CA SER A 211 -20.17 -22.11 -12.70
C SER A 211 -21.27 -22.08 -11.63
N VAL A 212 -21.60 -20.89 -11.12
CA VAL A 212 -22.63 -20.69 -10.08
C VAL A 212 -23.99 -20.46 -10.68
N GLY A 213 -24.04 -19.83 -11.87
CA GLY A 213 -25.25 -19.32 -12.50
C GLY A 213 -25.49 -17.86 -12.16
N GLY A 214 -25.48 -16.98 -13.16
CA GLY A 214 -25.53 -15.53 -12.97
C GLY A 214 -26.73 -15.07 -12.13
N THR A 215 -27.91 -15.63 -12.35
CA THR A 215 -29.13 -15.29 -11.60
C THR A 215 -29.14 -15.82 -10.15
N THR A 216 -28.22 -16.71 -9.79
CA THR A 216 -28.08 -17.23 -8.43
C THR A 216 -27.19 -16.30 -7.59
N ILE A 217 -26.29 -15.56 -8.23
CA ILE A 217 -25.36 -14.64 -7.55
C ILE A 217 -26.15 -13.42 -7.07
N CYS A 218 -26.24 -13.26 -5.77
CA CYS A 218 -26.92 -12.13 -5.16
C CYS A 218 -25.95 -10.97 -4.85
N ALA A 219 -24.68 -11.25 -4.63
CA ALA A 219 -23.70 -10.24 -4.28
C ALA A 219 -22.27 -10.60 -4.74
N VAL A 220 -21.47 -9.56 -4.96
CA VAL A 220 -20.02 -9.64 -5.13
C VAL A 220 -19.35 -8.83 -4.03
N TYR A 221 -18.42 -9.47 -3.31
CA TYR A 221 -17.45 -8.82 -2.45
C TYR A 221 -16.09 -8.85 -3.11
N ALA A 222 -15.51 -7.70 -3.37
CA ALA A 222 -14.14 -7.59 -3.89
C ALA A 222 -13.23 -6.93 -2.87
N HIS A 223 -12.03 -7.51 -2.67
CA HIS A 223 -11.07 -6.98 -1.72
C HIS A 223 -10.49 -5.62 -2.14
N ASN A 224 -10.72 -5.16 -3.38
CA ASN A 224 -10.50 -3.78 -3.78
C ASN A 224 -11.44 -3.34 -4.91
N ASP A 225 -11.48 -2.02 -5.13
CA ASP A 225 -12.33 -1.39 -6.14
C ASP A 225 -11.93 -1.74 -7.57
N ASP A 226 -10.63 -1.85 -7.87
CA ASP A 226 -10.16 -2.24 -9.21
C ASP A 226 -10.71 -3.62 -9.60
N MET A 227 -10.71 -4.58 -8.69
CA MET A 227 -11.36 -5.88 -8.92
C MET A 227 -12.88 -5.75 -9.08
N MET A 228 -13.52 -4.87 -8.29
CA MET A 228 -14.97 -4.64 -8.43
C MET A 228 -15.31 -4.05 -9.80
N ILE A 229 -14.53 -3.10 -10.31
CA ILE A 229 -14.71 -2.55 -11.67
C ILE A 229 -14.60 -3.66 -12.72
N GLY A 230 -13.64 -4.58 -12.58
CA GLY A 230 -13.55 -5.77 -13.45
C GLY A 230 -14.76 -6.69 -13.35
N ALA A 231 -15.28 -6.92 -12.14
CA ALA A 231 -16.47 -7.72 -11.91
C ALA A 231 -17.73 -7.08 -12.48
N ILE A 232 -17.89 -5.76 -12.33
CA ILE A 232 -19.00 -4.98 -12.91
C ILE A 232 -19.04 -5.16 -14.44
N GLN A 233 -17.88 -5.11 -15.09
CA GLN A 233 -17.81 -5.33 -16.53
C GLN A 233 -18.27 -6.75 -16.90
N ALA A 234 -17.81 -7.79 -16.21
CA ALA A 234 -18.22 -9.17 -16.45
C ALA A 234 -19.74 -9.39 -16.24
N LEU A 235 -20.31 -8.77 -15.19
CA LEU A 235 -21.74 -8.82 -14.90
C LEU A 235 -22.55 -8.18 -16.03
N LYS A 236 -22.17 -6.99 -16.48
CA LYS A 236 -22.84 -6.29 -17.60
C LYS A 236 -22.78 -7.08 -18.91
N GLU A 237 -21.61 -7.67 -19.24
CA GLU A 237 -21.44 -8.52 -20.44
C GLU A 237 -22.30 -9.79 -20.37
N ALA A 238 -22.61 -10.28 -19.17
CA ALA A 238 -23.53 -11.39 -18.94
C ALA A 238 -25.02 -10.98 -18.90
N GLY A 239 -25.35 -9.70 -19.13
CA GLY A 239 -26.73 -9.18 -19.12
C GLY A 239 -27.30 -8.97 -17.71
N LEU A 240 -26.47 -9.00 -16.66
CA LEU A 240 -26.86 -8.72 -15.29
C LEU A 240 -26.69 -7.21 -14.98
N ARG A 241 -27.46 -6.70 -14.03
CA ARG A 241 -27.35 -5.30 -13.59
C ARG A 241 -26.62 -5.24 -12.25
N PRO A 242 -25.28 -4.97 -12.24
CA PRO A 242 -24.56 -4.72 -10.98
C PRO A 242 -25.21 -3.54 -10.24
N GLY A 243 -25.13 -3.52 -8.93
CA GLY A 243 -25.78 -2.52 -8.09
C GLY A 243 -27.29 -2.66 -7.93
N LYS A 244 -27.94 -3.52 -8.76
CA LYS A 244 -29.41 -3.74 -8.76
C LYS A 244 -29.78 -5.22 -8.62
N ASP A 245 -29.39 -6.04 -9.58
CA ASP A 245 -29.65 -7.49 -9.54
C ASP A 245 -28.59 -8.19 -8.64
N VAL A 246 -27.37 -7.66 -8.64
CA VAL A 246 -26.24 -8.16 -7.87
C VAL A 246 -25.69 -7.03 -7.00
N LEU A 247 -25.79 -7.16 -5.68
CA LEU A 247 -25.20 -6.22 -4.75
C LEU A 247 -23.67 -6.23 -4.87
N THR A 248 -23.06 -5.07 -4.71
CA THR A 248 -21.61 -4.92 -4.86
C THR A 248 -21.01 -4.16 -3.69
N VAL A 249 -19.95 -4.71 -3.10
CA VAL A 249 -19.18 -4.01 -2.06
C VAL A 249 -17.70 -4.29 -2.24
N SER A 250 -16.89 -3.23 -2.11
CA SER A 250 -15.44 -3.28 -2.28
C SER A 250 -14.71 -2.39 -1.27
N ILE A 251 -13.41 -2.25 -1.44
CA ILE A 251 -12.53 -1.47 -0.56
C ILE A 251 -11.61 -0.64 -1.44
N ASP A 252 -11.22 0.53 -1.02
CA ASP A 252 -10.24 1.53 -1.42
C ASP A 252 -10.83 2.94 -1.56
N ALA A 253 -12.08 3.08 -2.05
CA ALA A 253 -12.73 4.35 -2.37
C ALA A 253 -11.97 5.15 -3.46
N VAL A 254 -11.62 4.48 -4.57
CA VAL A 254 -10.97 5.15 -5.72
C VAL A 254 -11.99 5.93 -6.58
N PRO A 255 -11.56 6.95 -7.35
CA PRO A 255 -12.48 7.76 -8.16
C PRO A 255 -13.36 6.95 -9.12
N ASP A 256 -12.84 5.85 -9.68
CA ASP A 256 -13.61 5.02 -10.62
C ASP A 256 -14.78 4.27 -9.96
N ILE A 257 -14.67 3.90 -8.67
CA ILE A 257 -15.80 3.26 -7.98
C ILE A 257 -16.90 4.27 -7.67
N PHE A 258 -16.55 5.51 -7.33
CA PHE A 258 -17.53 6.59 -7.15
C PHE A 258 -18.29 6.89 -8.45
N LYS A 259 -17.59 6.83 -9.60
CA LYS A 259 -18.23 6.93 -10.90
C LYS A 259 -19.21 5.78 -11.14
N ALA A 260 -18.83 4.54 -10.85
CA ALA A 260 -19.71 3.39 -10.93
C ALA A 260 -20.91 3.50 -9.98
N MET A 261 -20.72 4.05 -8.78
CA MET A 261 -21.83 4.34 -7.83
C MET A 261 -22.81 5.38 -8.40
N ALA A 262 -22.29 6.45 -9.02
CA ALA A 262 -23.13 7.47 -9.66
C ALA A 262 -23.94 6.91 -10.85
N GLU A 263 -23.39 5.93 -11.58
CA GLU A 263 -24.05 5.21 -12.67
C GLU A 263 -25.08 4.16 -12.15
N GLY A 264 -25.05 3.85 -10.86
CA GLY A 264 -25.90 2.85 -10.23
C GLY A 264 -25.40 1.41 -10.37
N ASP A 265 -24.12 1.23 -10.67
CA ASP A 265 -23.45 -0.06 -10.90
C ASP A 265 -22.69 -0.57 -9.66
N ALA A 266 -22.43 0.31 -8.67
CA ALA A 266 -21.81 -0.06 -7.40
C ALA A 266 -22.61 0.48 -6.22
N ASN A 267 -22.66 -0.28 -5.09
CA ASN A 267 -23.47 0.08 -3.94
C ASN A 267 -22.65 0.64 -2.77
N ALA A 268 -21.48 0.04 -2.49
CA ALA A 268 -20.69 0.44 -1.34
C ALA A 268 -19.19 0.24 -1.57
N THR A 269 -18.38 1.11 -0.97
CA THR A 269 -16.93 0.92 -0.86
C THR A 269 -16.44 1.40 0.51
N VAL A 270 -15.43 0.72 1.04
CA VAL A 270 -14.76 1.07 2.30
C VAL A 270 -13.47 1.82 1.97
N GLU A 271 -13.25 2.96 2.59
CA GLU A 271 -12.07 3.80 2.33
C GLU A 271 -10.78 3.16 2.80
N LEU A 272 -9.76 3.25 1.95
CA LEU A 272 -8.35 3.09 2.27
C LEU A 272 -7.59 4.28 1.67
N THR A 273 -7.07 5.17 2.52
CA THR A 273 -6.29 6.32 2.05
C THR A 273 -4.94 5.90 1.48
N PRO A 274 -4.50 6.45 0.32
CA PRO A 274 -3.15 6.24 -0.20
C PRO A 274 -2.09 7.17 0.44
N GLU A 275 -2.49 8.10 1.32
CA GLU A 275 -1.63 9.14 1.90
C GLU A 275 -0.79 8.64 3.09
N MET A 276 -0.10 7.51 2.93
CA MET A 276 0.63 6.86 4.04
C MET A 276 2.10 7.28 4.13
N ALA A 277 2.70 7.73 3.02
CA ALA A 277 4.13 8.07 3.00
C ALA A 277 4.45 9.35 3.79
N ALA A 278 3.52 10.31 3.85
CA ALA A 278 3.75 11.57 4.57
C ALA A 278 4.08 11.34 6.06
N PRO A 279 3.23 10.69 6.87
CA PRO A 279 3.56 10.40 8.26
C PRO A 279 4.78 9.46 8.41
N ALA A 280 5.00 8.53 7.48
CA ALA A 280 6.16 7.65 7.52
C ALA A 280 7.49 8.42 7.35
N LEU A 281 7.55 9.37 6.43
CA LEU A 281 8.71 10.24 6.23
C LEU A 281 8.96 11.14 7.46
N ASP A 282 7.91 11.65 8.08
CA ASP A 282 8.01 12.44 9.33
C ASP A 282 8.57 11.58 10.48
N MET A 283 8.13 10.32 10.60
CA MET A 283 8.66 9.37 11.57
C MET A 283 10.15 9.05 11.33
N LEU A 284 10.58 8.85 10.08
CA LEU A 284 11.97 8.62 9.74
C LEU A 284 12.84 9.84 10.10
N ALA A 285 12.37 11.04 9.78
CA ALA A 285 13.08 12.29 10.09
C ALA A 285 13.23 12.50 11.60
N ALA A 286 12.16 12.26 12.38
CA ALA A 286 12.19 12.35 13.83
C ALA A 286 13.11 11.30 14.45
N TYR A 287 13.02 10.06 13.98
CA TYR A 287 13.89 8.98 14.46
C TYR A 287 15.37 9.25 14.16
N LYS A 288 15.69 9.74 12.95
CA LYS A 288 17.06 10.13 12.58
C LYS A 288 17.59 11.26 13.48
N LYS A 289 16.75 12.22 13.85
CA LYS A 289 17.13 13.38 14.66
C LYS A 289 17.32 13.02 16.14
N ASP A 290 16.35 12.32 16.73
CA ASP A 290 16.23 12.18 18.19
C ASP A 290 16.44 10.74 18.68
N GLY A 291 16.52 9.75 17.78
CA GLY A 291 16.61 8.31 18.12
C GLY A 291 15.34 7.74 18.76
N LYS A 292 14.26 8.55 18.85
CA LYS A 292 13.04 8.14 19.52
C LYS A 292 12.16 7.32 18.57
N ALA A 293 11.91 6.05 18.92
CA ALA A 293 11.03 5.19 18.13
C ALA A 293 9.59 5.70 18.11
N PRO A 294 8.94 5.77 16.94
CA PRO A 294 7.52 6.09 16.83
C PRO A 294 6.66 4.94 17.36
N PRO A 295 5.33 5.12 17.49
CA PRO A 295 4.40 4.02 17.72
C PRO A 295 4.63 2.90 16.71
N LYS A 296 4.46 1.64 17.14
CA LYS A 296 4.70 0.47 16.27
C LYS A 296 3.72 0.40 15.11
N TRP A 297 2.53 0.91 15.28
CA TRP A 297 1.50 1.03 14.28
C TRP A 297 0.83 2.39 14.35
N GLN A 298 0.83 3.09 13.23
CA GLN A 298 0.00 4.27 13.00
C GLN A 298 -1.16 3.85 12.11
N GLN A 299 -2.32 3.71 12.72
CA GLN A 299 -3.54 3.37 12.00
C GLN A 299 -4.04 4.58 11.20
N THR A 300 -4.36 4.35 9.92
CA THR A 300 -5.10 5.31 9.10
C THR A 300 -6.61 5.15 9.32
N PRO A 301 -7.39 6.22 9.20
CA PRO A 301 -8.85 6.13 9.29
C PRO A 301 -9.43 5.32 8.13
N THR A 302 -10.62 4.79 8.33
CA THR A 302 -11.44 4.14 7.30
C THR A 302 -12.90 4.54 7.48
N LYS A 303 -13.65 4.59 6.37
CA LYS A 303 -15.06 5.01 6.31
C LYS A 303 -15.78 4.18 5.25
N LEU A 304 -17.05 3.87 5.47
CA LEU A 304 -17.91 3.25 4.47
C LEU A 304 -18.64 4.34 3.68
N TYR A 305 -18.51 4.30 2.37
CA TYR A 305 -19.27 5.12 1.43
C TYR A 305 -20.36 4.30 0.80
N LEU A 306 -21.57 4.88 0.71
CA LEU A 306 -22.74 4.28 0.12
C LEU A 306 -23.14 5.03 -1.14
N GLN A 307 -23.77 4.32 -2.07
CA GLN A 307 -24.20 4.86 -3.36
C GLN A 307 -25.03 6.15 -3.22
N ASP A 308 -25.96 6.19 -2.28
CA ASP A 308 -26.90 7.32 -2.05
C ASP A 308 -26.19 8.54 -1.44
N THR A 309 -25.04 8.37 -0.81
CA THR A 309 -24.27 9.46 -0.17
C THR A 309 -23.02 9.84 -0.95
N ALA A 310 -22.56 9.00 -1.87
CA ALA A 310 -21.33 9.21 -2.65
C ALA A 310 -21.38 10.43 -3.60
N ALA A 311 -22.58 10.90 -3.98
CA ALA A 311 -22.74 12.08 -4.85
C ALA A 311 -22.53 13.42 -4.12
N ALA A 312 -22.35 13.41 -2.80
CA ALA A 312 -22.21 14.60 -1.95
C ALA A 312 -20.76 14.86 -1.50
N GLU A 313 -19.83 13.98 -1.86
CA GLU A 313 -18.40 14.06 -1.53
C GLU A 313 -17.53 14.11 -2.81
#